data_dc2f600b8ed5028a3febe4402d4fdc2b
#
_entry.id   dc2f600b8ed5028a3febe4402d4fdc2b
#
_cell.length_a   1.000
_cell.length_b   1.000
_cell.length_c   1.000
_cell.angle_alpha   90.00
_cell.angle_beta   90.00
_cell.angle_gamma   90.00
#
_symmetry.space_group_name_H-M   'P 1'
#
loop_
_entity.id
_entity.type
_entity.pdbx_description
1 polymer ?
#
loop_
_entity_poly.entity_id
_entity_poly.type
_entity_poly.pdbx_seq_one_letter_code
_entity_poly.pdbx_strand_id
1 'polypeptide(L)'
;MSDKKRALLVVDVQNDFCPGGTLAVADGDQVVSPLNKLIEEFLERGEPVFKSRDWHPAQTKHFQAYGGAWPVHCVQNTKGAEFHPDLIDDKHIRIVSKGLGDTDCYSAFDETDLELQLHRLGVEEVWVGGLATDYCVKSTVLDALEKGFRVKALENAMRAVDVKPGDGERAIAEMRGAGAEIVMEQGQEAGAGGR
;
A
#
# COMPACT_ATOMS: atom_id res chain seq x y z
N MET A 1 11.22 25.31 11.87
CA MET A 1 9.91 24.70 11.58
C MET A 1 10.03 23.28 12.08
N SER A 2 9.12 22.80 12.95
CA SER A 2 9.18 21.41 13.43
C SER A 2 9.03 20.51 12.22
N ASP A 3 10.03 19.66 11.97
CA ASP A 3 9.92 18.63 10.94
C ASP A 3 8.73 17.76 11.32
N LYS A 4 7.70 17.81 10.48
CA LYS A 4 6.47 17.04 10.68
C LYS A 4 6.81 15.57 10.57
N LYS A 5 6.47 14.79 11.58
CA LYS A 5 6.73 13.36 11.56
C LYS A 5 5.86 12.68 10.50
N ARG A 6 6.48 12.02 9.57
CA ARG A 6 5.83 11.31 8.47
C ARG A 6 6.10 9.81 8.53
N ALA A 7 5.25 9.01 7.90
CA ALA A 7 5.41 7.58 7.73
C ALA A 7 5.14 7.17 6.28
N LEU A 8 5.81 6.13 5.81
CA LEU A 8 5.53 5.49 4.52
C LEU A 8 4.64 4.26 4.75
N LEU A 9 3.53 4.17 4.03
CA LEU A 9 2.64 3.01 3.96
C LEU A 9 2.77 2.37 2.58
N VAL A 10 3.37 1.19 2.52
CA VAL A 10 3.48 0.35 1.32
C VAL A 10 2.36 -0.67 1.37
N VAL A 11 1.37 -0.50 0.49
CA VAL A 11 0.11 -1.24 0.54
C VAL A 11 0.20 -2.48 -0.35
N ASP A 12 0.11 -3.65 0.24
CA ASP A 12 -0.18 -4.96 -0.36
C ASP A 12 0.65 -5.32 -1.60
N VAL A 13 1.94 -5.01 -1.61
CA VAL A 13 2.84 -5.39 -2.72
C VAL A 13 3.26 -6.85 -2.56
N GLN A 14 2.28 -7.75 -2.82
CA GLN A 14 2.38 -9.20 -2.64
C GLN A 14 2.41 -9.92 -3.99
N ASN A 15 2.94 -11.16 -4.01
CA ASN A 15 3.10 -11.93 -5.24
C ASN A 15 1.79 -12.15 -5.98
N ASP A 16 0.67 -12.39 -5.27
CA ASP A 16 -0.62 -12.63 -5.92
C ASP A 16 -1.19 -11.39 -6.62
N PHE A 17 -0.75 -10.19 -6.25
CA PHE A 17 -1.14 -8.93 -6.90
C PHE A 17 -0.16 -8.47 -7.98
N CYS A 18 0.96 -9.18 -8.17
CA CYS A 18 1.95 -8.88 -9.20
C CYS A 18 1.80 -9.82 -10.41
N PRO A 19 2.41 -9.53 -11.58
CA PRO A 19 2.34 -10.39 -12.75
C PRO A 19 2.70 -11.85 -12.45
N GLY A 20 1.80 -12.77 -12.83
CA GLY A 20 1.91 -14.21 -12.54
C GLY A 20 1.20 -14.67 -11.26
N GLY A 21 0.68 -13.74 -10.45
CA GLY A 21 -0.15 -14.04 -9.29
C GLY A 21 -1.60 -14.36 -9.63
N THR A 22 -2.35 -14.83 -8.64
CA THR A 22 -3.75 -15.30 -8.83
C THR A 22 -4.75 -14.16 -9.01
N LEU A 23 -4.40 -12.95 -8.57
CA LEU A 23 -5.21 -11.72 -8.73
C LEU A 23 -4.32 -10.57 -9.22
N ALA A 24 -3.57 -10.84 -10.29
CA ALA A 24 -2.56 -9.92 -10.78
C ALA A 24 -3.14 -8.58 -11.26
N VAL A 25 -2.54 -7.50 -10.79
CA VAL A 25 -2.71 -6.14 -11.30
C VAL A 25 -1.77 -5.96 -12.49
N ALA A 26 -2.28 -5.37 -13.57
CA ALA A 26 -1.46 -5.05 -14.74
C ALA A 26 -0.27 -4.14 -14.33
N ASP A 27 0.94 -4.55 -14.71
CA ASP A 27 2.18 -3.83 -14.35
C ASP A 27 2.35 -3.59 -12.83
N GLY A 28 1.74 -4.43 -11.99
CA GLY A 28 1.76 -4.26 -10.53
C GLY A 28 3.16 -4.28 -9.92
N ASP A 29 4.09 -5.00 -10.52
CA ASP A 29 5.50 -5.05 -10.12
C ASP A 29 6.26 -3.73 -10.36
N GLN A 30 5.78 -2.87 -11.26
CA GLN A 30 6.42 -1.58 -11.52
C GLN A 30 6.36 -0.61 -10.31
N VAL A 31 5.51 -0.86 -9.33
CA VAL A 31 5.48 -0.08 -8.09
C VAL A 31 6.69 -0.33 -7.19
N VAL A 32 7.38 -1.46 -7.37
CA VAL A 32 8.48 -1.89 -6.49
C VAL A 32 9.65 -0.91 -6.53
N SER A 33 10.10 -0.53 -7.73
CA SER A 33 11.27 0.36 -7.88
C SER A 33 11.05 1.74 -7.23
N PRO A 34 9.97 2.49 -7.49
CA PRO A 34 9.73 3.77 -6.82
C PRO A 34 9.50 3.61 -5.30
N LEU A 35 8.85 2.54 -4.86
CA LEU A 35 8.66 2.27 -3.43
C LEU A 35 9.97 1.97 -2.72
N ASN A 36 10.87 1.19 -3.32
CA ASN A 36 12.17 0.89 -2.73
C ASN A 36 12.99 2.15 -2.48
N LYS A 37 13.00 3.10 -3.42
CA LYS A 37 13.69 4.39 -3.23
C LYS A 37 13.15 5.15 -2.02
N LEU A 38 11.82 5.16 -1.85
CA LEU A 38 11.19 5.81 -0.71
C LEU A 38 11.45 5.05 0.60
N ILE A 39 11.43 3.71 0.57
CA ILE A 39 11.77 2.89 1.74
C ILE A 39 13.19 3.24 2.22
N GLU A 40 14.17 3.27 1.31
CA GLU A 40 15.55 3.66 1.62
C GLU A 40 15.61 5.06 2.25
N GLU A 41 14.97 6.06 1.60
CA GLU A 41 14.95 7.44 2.09
C GLU A 41 14.36 7.54 3.51
N PHE A 42 13.22 6.89 3.76
CA PHE A 42 12.56 6.94 5.06
C PHE A 42 13.40 6.24 6.14
N LEU A 43 13.96 5.07 5.82
CA LEU A 43 14.83 4.34 6.76
C LEU A 43 16.10 5.12 7.09
N GLU A 44 16.76 5.72 6.09
CA GLU A 44 17.95 6.56 6.31
C GLU A 44 17.67 7.76 7.22
N ARG A 45 16.45 8.31 7.17
CA ARG A 45 16.01 9.40 8.04
C ARG A 45 15.48 8.94 9.39
N GLY A 46 15.42 7.64 9.64
CA GLY A 46 14.81 7.07 10.86
C GLY A 46 13.30 7.29 10.94
N GLU A 47 12.65 7.50 9.80
CA GLU A 47 11.21 7.65 9.68
C GLU A 47 10.53 6.27 9.55
N PRO A 48 9.34 6.07 10.15
CA PRO A 48 8.68 4.78 10.14
C PRO A 48 8.20 4.36 8.75
N VAL A 49 8.43 3.09 8.43
CA VAL A 49 7.93 2.41 7.23
C VAL A 49 7.04 1.26 7.66
N PHE A 50 5.87 1.17 7.05
CA PHE A 50 4.92 0.07 7.22
C PHE A 50 4.67 -0.61 5.88
N LYS A 51 4.57 -1.95 5.90
CA LYS A 51 4.04 -2.76 4.80
C LYS A 51 2.74 -3.38 5.26
N SER A 52 1.64 -3.14 4.54
CA SER A 52 0.43 -3.93 4.75
C SER A 52 0.43 -5.16 3.86
N ARG A 53 -0.34 -6.16 4.26
CA ARG A 53 -0.60 -7.35 3.45
C ARG A 53 -1.99 -7.92 3.71
N ASP A 54 -2.59 -8.45 2.66
CA ASP A 54 -3.69 -9.39 2.79
C ASP A 54 -3.16 -10.72 3.33
N TRP A 55 -3.85 -11.28 4.33
CA TRP A 55 -3.42 -12.50 5.01
C TRP A 55 -4.61 -13.39 5.31
N HIS A 56 -5.25 -13.90 4.24
CA HIS A 56 -6.53 -14.58 4.33
C HIS A 56 -6.41 -16.02 4.83
N PRO A 57 -7.32 -16.48 5.71
CA PRO A 57 -7.51 -17.90 5.95
C PRO A 57 -7.85 -18.62 4.64
N ALA A 58 -7.45 -19.90 4.53
CA ALA A 58 -7.75 -20.69 3.34
C ALA A 58 -9.25 -20.86 3.07
N GLN A 59 -10.07 -20.70 4.09
CA GLN A 59 -11.53 -20.76 4.03
C GLN A 59 -12.10 -19.47 4.62
N THR A 60 -12.44 -18.53 3.77
CA THR A 60 -13.06 -17.25 4.16
C THR A 60 -14.19 -16.91 3.21
N LYS A 61 -15.22 -16.23 3.70
CA LYS A 61 -16.34 -15.72 2.89
C LYS A 61 -15.93 -14.61 1.92
N HIS A 62 -14.72 -14.14 2.02
CA HIS A 62 -14.12 -13.22 1.04
C HIS A 62 -13.96 -13.87 -0.35
N PHE A 63 -13.72 -15.19 -0.40
CA PHE A 63 -13.47 -15.91 -1.64
C PHE A 63 -14.75 -16.42 -2.32
N GLN A 64 -14.77 -16.43 -3.65
CA GLN A 64 -15.87 -16.93 -4.49
C GLN A 64 -16.29 -18.36 -4.11
N ALA A 65 -15.34 -19.22 -3.77
CA ALA A 65 -15.60 -20.59 -3.34
C ALA A 65 -16.49 -20.66 -2.09
N TYR A 66 -16.58 -19.59 -1.32
CA TYR A 66 -17.37 -19.48 -0.07
C TYR A 66 -18.41 -18.37 -0.12
N GLY A 67 -18.75 -17.87 -1.35
CA GLY A 67 -19.82 -16.90 -1.57
C GLY A 67 -19.35 -15.43 -1.65
N GLY A 68 -18.06 -15.17 -1.61
CA GLY A 68 -17.48 -13.83 -1.75
C GLY A 68 -17.33 -13.38 -3.21
N ALA A 69 -16.68 -12.23 -3.39
CA ALA A 69 -16.51 -11.61 -4.69
C ALA A 69 -15.19 -12.00 -5.39
N TRP A 70 -14.17 -12.43 -4.64
CA TRP A 70 -12.83 -12.56 -5.13
C TRP A 70 -12.37 -14.00 -5.37
N PRO A 71 -11.51 -14.26 -6.37
CA PRO A 71 -10.81 -15.52 -6.47
C PRO A 71 -9.91 -15.74 -5.24
N VAL A 72 -9.47 -16.98 -5.02
CA VAL A 72 -8.54 -17.30 -3.94
C VAL A 72 -7.21 -16.58 -4.17
N HIS A 73 -6.77 -15.79 -3.21
CA HIS A 73 -5.51 -15.04 -3.25
C HIS A 73 -4.99 -14.79 -1.82
N CYS A 74 -3.72 -14.46 -1.70
CA CYS A 74 -3.04 -14.07 -0.46
C CYS A 74 -3.38 -14.99 0.74
N VAL A 75 -3.47 -16.29 0.48
CA VAL A 75 -3.73 -17.28 1.54
C VAL A 75 -2.52 -17.37 2.47
N GLN A 76 -2.78 -17.35 3.77
CA GLN A 76 -1.76 -17.43 4.82
C GLN A 76 -0.74 -18.54 4.55
N ASN A 77 0.54 -18.21 4.73
CA ASN A 77 1.67 -19.13 4.58
C ASN A 77 1.85 -19.70 3.16
N THR A 78 1.29 -19.07 2.13
CA THR A 78 1.55 -19.40 0.74
C THR A 78 2.49 -18.39 0.11
N LYS A 79 3.17 -18.79 -0.98
CA LYS A 79 4.02 -17.90 -1.77
C LYS A 79 3.26 -16.69 -2.32
N GLY A 80 1.97 -16.85 -2.65
CA GLY A 80 1.12 -15.77 -3.14
C GLY A 80 0.95 -14.64 -2.13
N ALA A 81 0.88 -14.98 -0.83
CA ALA A 81 0.76 -14.03 0.25
C ALA A 81 2.09 -13.37 0.69
N GLU A 82 3.23 -13.85 0.21
CA GLU A 82 4.53 -13.21 0.46
C GLU A 82 4.64 -11.89 -0.29
N PHE A 83 5.40 -10.94 0.26
CA PHE A 83 5.75 -9.72 -0.46
C PHE A 83 6.56 -10.02 -1.72
N HIS A 84 6.49 -9.12 -2.70
CA HIS A 84 7.29 -9.23 -3.92
C HIS A 84 8.78 -9.38 -3.56
N PRO A 85 9.52 -10.32 -4.18
CA PRO A 85 10.89 -10.64 -3.77
C PRO A 85 11.88 -9.46 -3.91
N ASP A 86 11.62 -8.54 -4.83
CA ASP A 86 12.45 -7.37 -5.03
C ASP A 86 12.04 -6.17 -4.14
N LEU A 87 10.96 -6.28 -3.37
CA LEU A 87 10.60 -5.24 -2.40
C LEU A 87 11.51 -5.33 -1.19
N ILE A 88 12.14 -4.21 -0.83
CA ILE A 88 13.06 -4.16 0.31
C ILE A 88 12.43 -4.77 1.56
N ASP A 89 13.16 -5.69 2.18
CA ASP A 89 12.85 -6.27 3.46
C ASP A 89 13.93 -5.87 4.48
N ASP A 90 13.53 -5.11 5.50
CA ASP A 90 14.40 -4.62 6.56
C ASP A 90 13.73 -4.81 7.91
N LYS A 91 14.51 -5.14 8.94
CA LYS A 91 14.03 -5.39 10.31
C LYS A 91 13.32 -4.20 10.96
N HIS A 92 13.51 -2.99 10.45
CA HIS A 92 12.86 -1.78 10.97
C HIS A 92 11.51 -1.51 10.28
N ILE A 93 11.19 -2.24 9.21
CA ILE A 93 9.89 -2.16 8.55
C ILE A 93 8.86 -2.93 9.39
N ARG A 94 7.73 -2.28 9.65
CA ARG A 94 6.62 -2.87 10.40
C ARG A 94 5.61 -3.48 9.44
N ILE A 95 5.15 -4.68 9.76
CA ILE A 95 4.16 -5.37 8.94
C ILE A 95 2.82 -5.34 9.66
N VAL A 96 1.77 -4.93 8.96
CA VAL A 96 0.37 -5.04 9.37
C VAL A 96 -0.35 -6.03 8.47
N SER A 97 -1.08 -6.97 9.06
CA SER A 97 -1.81 -8.00 8.31
C SER A 97 -3.30 -7.78 8.49
N LYS A 98 -4.03 -7.71 7.40
CA LYS A 98 -5.49 -7.54 7.34
C LYS A 98 -6.17 -8.72 6.67
N GLY A 99 -7.49 -8.76 6.66
CA GLY A 99 -8.24 -9.84 6.04
C GLY A 99 -8.12 -11.16 6.80
N LEU A 100 -7.98 -11.11 8.14
CA LEU A 100 -7.86 -12.29 8.98
C LEU A 100 -9.20 -12.97 9.24
N GLY A 101 -10.30 -12.28 9.02
CA GLY A 101 -11.67 -12.74 9.25
C GLY A 101 -12.42 -13.08 7.97
N ASP A 102 -13.76 -12.98 8.08
CA ASP A 102 -14.72 -13.27 7.01
C ASP A 102 -15.21 -11.98 6.30
N THR A 103 -14.76 -10.82 6.72
CA THR A 103 -15.13 -9.51 6.18
C THR A 103 -14.15 -9.07 5.11
N ASP A 104 -14.64 -8.28 4.15
CA ASP A 104 -13.77 -7.60 3.19
C ASP A 104 -13.01 -6.49 3.91
N CYS A 105 -11.68 -6.56 3.88
CA CYS A 105 -10.77 -5.60 4.49
C CYS A 105 -9.86 -5.03 3.40
N TYR A 106 -10.19 -3.84 2.92
CA TYR A 106 -9.38 -3.18 1.88
C TYR A 106 -8.34 -2.23 2.48
N SER A 107 -8.73 -1.47 3.48
CA SER A 107 -7.84 -0.50 4.13
C SER A 107 -6.77 -1.18 4.98
N ALA A 108 -5.55 -0.65 4.96
CA ALA A 108 -4.49 -1.07 5.90
C ALA A 108 -4.87 -0.80 7.37
N PHE A 109 -5.90 -0.02 7.62
CA PHE A 109 -6.44 0.25 8.97
C PHE A 109 -7.50 -0.78 9.40
N ASP A 110 -8.08 -1.54 8.44
CA ASP A 110 -9.14 -2.51 8.74
C ASP A 110 -8.60 -3.67 9.59
N GLU A 111 -9.21 -3.89 10.74
CA GLU A 111 -8.87 -4.97 11.69
C GLU A 111 -7.38 -4.98 12.11
N THR A 112 -6.68 -3.82 12.03
CA THR A 112 -5.27 -3.67 12.41
C THR A 112 -5.08 -2.65 13.52
N ASP A 113 -3.88 -2.62 14.10
CA ASP A 113 -3.48 -1.61 15.07
C ASP A 113 -2.66 -0.45 14.45
N LEU A 114 -2.70 -0.30 13.11
CA LEU A 114 -1.90 0.69 12.38
C LEU A 114 -2.11 2.12 12.91
N GLU A 115 -3.37 2.53 13.11
CA GLU A 115 -3.71 3.85 13.64
C GLU A 115 -3.02 4.10 14.99
N LEU A 116 -3.14 3.14 15.91
CA LEU A 116 -2.51 3.23 17.22
C LEU A 116 -0.98 3.33 17.13
N GLN A 117 -0.36 2.56 16.23
CA GLN A 117 1.08 2.60 16.00
C GLN A 117 1.52 3.97 15.45
N LEU A 118 0.82 4.52 14.45
CA LEU A 118 1.10 5.83 13.89
C LEU A 118 1.00 6.94 14.94
N HIS A 119 -0.07 6.95 15.75
CA HIS A 119 -0.24 7.91 16.83
C HIS A 119 0.85 7.80 17.91
N ARG A 120 1.23 6.59 18.32
CA ARG A 120 2.33 6.37 19.28
C ARG A 120 3.68 6.88 18.78
N LEU A 121 3.90 6.85 17.48
CA LEU A 121 5.10 7.40 16.84
C LEU A 121 5.02 8.91 16.63
N GLY A 122 3.85 9.51 16.86
CA GLY A 122 3.60 10.94 16.66
C GLY A 122 3.55 11.32 15.18
N VAL A 123 3.16 10.38 14.31
CA VAL A 123 3.01 10.62 12.86
C VAL A 123 1.85 11.58 12.62
N GLU A 124 2.06 12.54 11.74
CA GLU A 124 1.06 13.53 11.33
C GLU A 124 0.74 13.45 9.83
N GLU A 125 1.65 12.85 9.06
CA GLU A 125 1.52 12.72 7.60
C GLU A 125 1.89 11.32 7.16
N VAL A 126 1.07 10.72 6.29
CA VAL A 126 1.34 9.42 5.71
C VAL A 126 1.51 9.52 4.19
N TRP A 127 2.51 8.84 3.67
CA TRP A 127 2.77 8.69 2.26
C TRP A 127 2.33 7.29 1.86
N VAL A 128 1.44 7.17 0.87
CA VAL A 128 0.77 5.91 0.54
C VAL A 128 1.01 5.54 -0.91
N GLY A 129 1.51 4.34 -1.13
CA GLY A 129 1.64 3.72 -2.45
C GLY A 129 1.51 2.20 -2.36
N GLY A 130 1.41 1.52 -3.48
CA GLY A 130 1.25 0.07 -3.57
C GLY A 130 0.10 -0.38 -4.45
N LEU A 131 -0.56 -1.46 -4.07
CA LEU A 131 -1.60 -2.14 -4.84
C LEU A 131 -2.90 -2.31 -4.04
N ALA A 132 -4.06 -2.24 -4.68
CA ALA A 132 -4.26 -1.61 -5.98
C ALA A 132 -4.85 -0.21 -5.78
N THR A 133 -4.58 0.71 -6.70
CA THR A 133 -5.02 2.13 -6.64
C THR A 133 -6.51 2.26 -6.32
N ASP A 134 -7.36 1.50 -7.01
CA ASP A 134 -8.81 1.56 -6.98
C ASP A 134 -9.45 0.75 -5.84
N TYR A 135 -8.66 0.00 -5.08
CA TYR A 135 -9.08 -0.80 -3.92
C TYR A 135 -8.31 -0.45 -2.65
N CYS A 136 -7.29 -1.22 -2.29
CA CYS A 136 -6.63 -1.11 -0.98
C CYS A 136 -5.91 0.22 -0.80
N VAL A 137 -5.28 0.77 -1.84
CA VAL A 137 -4.61 2.07 -1.75
C VAL A 137 -5.63 3.17 -1.50
N LYS A 138 -6.70 3.25 -2.32
CA LYS A 138 -7.77 4.24 -2.13
C LYS A 138 -8.39 4.13 -0.74
N SER A 139 -8.78 2.93 -0.32
CA SER A 139 -9.40 2.73 1.00
C SER A 139 -8.47 3.17 2.13
N THR A 140 -7.19 2.82 2.06
CA THR A 140 -6.18 3.25 3.04
C THR A 140 -6.01 4.77 3.08
N VAL A 141 -5.99 5.43 1.92
CA VAL A 141 -5.89 6.90 1.82
C VAL A 141 -7.10 7.58 2.44
N LEU A 142 -8.31 7.12 2.11
CA LEU A 142 -9.55 7.71 2.63
C LEU A 142 -9.65 7.56 4.15
N ASP A 143 -9.35 6.37 4.67
CA ASP A 143 -9.33 6.12 6.12
C ASP A 143 -8.27 6.95 6.84
N ALA A 144 -7.07 7.07 6.27
CA ALA A 144 -6.03 7.91 6.85
C ALA A 144 -6.48 9.38 6.98
N LEU A 145 -7.18 9.91 5.96
CA LEU A 145 -7.76 11.26 5.99
C LEU A 145 -8.85 11.38 7.06
N GLU A 146 -9.76 10.40 7.14
CA GLU A 146 -10.83 10.36 8.14
C GLU A 146 -10.27 10.32 9.56
N LYS A 147 -9.14 9.62 9.77
CA LYS A 147 -8.42 9.54 11.05
C LYS A 147 -7.57 10.80 11.36
N GLY A 148 -7.61 11.79 10.49
CA GLY A 148 -6.98 13.09 10.70
C GLY A 148 -5.52 13.19 10.27
N PHE A 149 -4.97 12.20 9.59
CA PHE A 149 -3.65 12.30 8.99
C PHE A 149 -3.70 13.16 7.72
N ARG A 150 -2.62 13.87 7.44
CA ARG A 150 -2.38 14.39 6.10
C ARG A 150 -1.87 13.26 5.24
N VAL A 151 -2.30 13.23 3.98
CA VAL A 151 -1.98 12.11 3.09
C VAL A 151 -1.37 12.61 1.80
N LYS A 152 -0.23 12.00 1.43
CA LYS A 152 0.34 12.04 0.08
C LYS A 152 0.14 10.70 -0.59
N ALA A 153 -0.64 10.67 -1.67
CA ALA A 153 -0.82 9.48 -2.49
C ALA A 153 0.17 9.51 -3.65
N LEU A 154 0.98 8.46 -3.75
CA LEU A 154 2.15 8.36 -4.63
C LEU A 154 1.75 7.81 -6.00
N GLU A 155 1.35 8.68 -6.95
CA GLU A 155 0.74 8.29 -8.22
C GLU A 155 1.63 7.37 -9.06
N ASN A 156 2.94 7.62 -9.10
CA ASN A 156 3.88 6.75 -9.83
C ASN A 156 4.25 5.44 -9.13
N ALA A 157 3.85 5.30 -7.86
CA ALA A 157 4.08 4.12 -7.03
C ALA A 157 2.79 3.34 -6.72
N MET A 158 1.77 3.45 -7.57
CA MET A 158 0.55 2.65 -7.48
C MET A 158 0.07 2.21 -8.86
N ARG A 159 -0.67 1.09 -8.92
CA ARG A 159 -1.31 0.56 -10.15
C ARG A 159 -2.72 0.10 -9.83
N ALA A 160 -3.63 0.31 -10.79
CA ALA A 160 -5.04 -0.03 -10.64
C ALA A 160 -5.35 -1.40 -11.22
N VAL A 161 -6.38 -2.06 -10.70
CA VAL A 161 -6.97 -3.26 -11.28
C VAL A 161 -7.74 -2.89 -12.55
N ASP A 162 -8.45 -1.74 -12.53
CA ASP A 162 -9.25 -1.25 -13.65
C ASP A 162 -10.26 -2.30 -14.16
N VAL A 163 -11.02 -2.92 -13.26
CA VAL A 163 -12.11 -3.85 -13.64
C VAL A 163 -13.02 -3.21 -14.69
N LYS A 164 -13.31 -1.93 -14.50
CA LYS A 164 -13.92 -1.07 -15.54
C LYS A 164 -12.87 -0.03 -15.93
N PRO A 165 -12.65 0.19 -17.24
CA PRO A 165 -11.71 1.20 -17.71
C PRO A 165 -11.91 2.55 -16.99
N GLY A 166 -10.82 3.10 -16.44
CA GLY A 166 -10.82 4.36 -15.72
C GLY A 166 -11.19 4.27 -14.23
N ASP A 167 -11.32 3.07 -13.62
CA ASP A 167 -11.53 2.93 -12.18
C ASP A 167 -10.35 3.55 -11.40
N GLY A 168 -9.12 3.36 -11.87
CA GLY A 168 -7.93 3.95 -11.27
C GLY A 168 -7.94 5.49 -11.32
N GLU A 169 -8.30 6.09 -12.45
CA GLU A 169 -8.41 7.55 -12.58
C GLU A 169 -9.50 8.11 -11.65
N ARG A 170 -10.65 7.41 -11.56
CA ARG A 170 -11.72 7.78 -10.63
C ARG A 170 -11.27 7.68 -9.19
N ALA A 171 -10.52 6.63 -8.83
CA ALA A 171 -9.97 6.47 -7.49
C ALA A 171 -9.01 7.61 -7.11
N ILE A 172 -8.13 8.00 -8.03
CA ILE A 172 -7.21 9.16 -7.83
C ILE A 172 -8.01 10.46 -7.66
N ALA A 173 -9.05 10.67 -8.48
CA ALA A 173 -9.92 11.84 -8.35
C ALA A 173 -10.67 11.86 -7.01
N GLU A 174 -11.15 10.70 -6.54
CA GLU A 174 -11.82 10.54 -5.25
C GLU A 174 -10.86 10.85 -4.09
N MET A 175 -9.67 10.27 -4.08
CA MET A 175 -8.63 10.55 -3.08
C MET A 175 -8.27 12.04 -3.01
N ARG A 176 -8.07 12.68 -4.18
CA ARG A 176 -7.82 14.12 -4.27
C ARG A 176 -9.00 14.93 -3.76
N GLY A 177 -10.24 14.57 -4.13
CA GLY A 177 -11.46 15.23 -3.66
C GLY A 177 -11.66 15.13 -2.16
N ALA A 178 -11.20 14.05 -1.53
CA ALA A 178 -11.22 13.86 -0.09
C ALA A 178 -10.13 14.63 0.67
N GLY A 179 -9.13 15.18 -0.04
CA GLY A 179 -8.09 16.00 0.55
C GLY A 179 -6.67 15.42 0.50
N ALA A 180 -6.46 14.28 -0.17
CA ALA A 180 -5.12 13.76 -0.39
C ALA A 180 -4.35 14.63 -1.40
N GLU A 181 -3.09 14.87 -1.13
CA GLU A 181 -2.14 15.43 -2.10
C GLU A 181 -1.68 14.28 -3.02
N ILE A 182 -1.99 14.38 -4.31
CA ILE A 182 -1.50 13.41 -5.30
C ILE A 182 -0.14 13.88 -5.77
N VAL A 183 0.89 13.08 -5.55
CA VAL A 183 2.28 13.44 -5.83
C VAL A 183 2.92 12.43 -6.78
N MET A 184 3.77 12.93 -7.67
CA MET A 184 4.70 12.14 -8.45
C MET A 184 6.08 12.32 -7.84
N GLU A 185 6.60 11.31 -7.13
CA GLU A 185 7.98 11.34 -6.69
C GLU A 185 8.90 11.33 -7.91
N GLN A 186 9.58 12.44 -8.14
CA GLN A 186 10.65 12.50 -9.13
C GLN A 186 11.86 11.80 -8.50
N GLY A 187 12.27 10.66 -9.08
CA GLY A 187 13.56 10.10 -8.73
C GLY A 187 14.60 11.21 -8.90
N GLN A 188 15.37 11.52 -7.85
CA GLN A 188 16.55 12.36 -8.02
C GLN A 188 17.39 11.71 -9.11
N GLU A 189 17.49 12.39 -10.25
CA GLU A 189 18.50 12.03 -11.23
C GLU A 189 19.83 12.02 -10.46
N ALA A 190 20.49 10.87 -10.45
CA ALA A 190 21.85 10.78 -9.93
C ALA A 190 22.64 11.87 -10.62
N GLY A 191 23.03 12.89 -9.84
CA GLY A 191 23.76 14.03 -10.35
C GLY A 191 24.94 13.52 -11.16
N ALA A 192 24.92 13.79 -12.44
CA ALA A 192 26.08 13.69 -13.30
C ALA A 192 27.12 14.68 -12.75
N GLY A 193 27.90 14.23 -11.77
CA GLY A 193 29.10 14.90 -11.29
C GLY A 193 30.10 14.89 -12.42
N GLY A 194 30.03 15.91 -13.25
CA GLY A 194 31.04 16.18 -14.25
C GLY A 194 32.31 16.73 -13.60
N ARG A 195 33.40 16.08 -13.94
CA ARG A 195 34.81 16.55 -14.07
C ARG A 195 35.55 16.96 -12.81
#